data_06188398a2119ab1308cea98c16bc5cb
#
_entry.id   06188398a2119ab1308cea98c16bc5cb
#
_cell.length_a   1.000
_cell.length_b   1.000
_cell.length_c   1.000
_cell.angle_alpha   90.00
_cell.angle_beta   90.00
_cell.angle_gamma   90.00
#
_symmetry.space_group_name_H-M   'P 1'
#
loop_
_entity.id
_entity.type
_entity.pdbx_description
1 polymer ?
#
loop_
_entity_poly.entity_id
_entity_poly.type
_entity_poly.pdbx_seq_one_letter_code
_entity_poly.pdbx_strand_id
1 'polypeptide(L)'
;MSGHRVQMRWRDLDGLGHVNHTVVLTYLEEGRDAFLKEHGIRRDEYVVGTCSVRFRDEIDPSMDAVTVECAVRELGRSSIGTAERVLDEGGEVLADAEFDLVLWDPERRASRPITDDERASLSEKEVAA
;
A
#
# COMPACT_ATOMS: atom_id res chain seq x y z
N MET A 1 12.58 -1.56 1.78
CA MET A 1 11.11 -1.62 1.62
C MET A 1 10.55 -2.83 2.35
N SER A 2 9.39 -2.66 2.95
CA SER A 2 8.71 -3.76 3.63
C SER A 2 7.84 -4.50 2.61
N GLY A 3 8.00 -5.83 2.55
CA GLY A 3 7.25 -6.66 1.62
C GLY A 3 6.17 -7.47 2.33
N HIS A 4 5.03 -7.57 1.72
CA HIS A 4 3.89 -8.33 2.23
C HIS A 4 3.35 -9.22 1.12
N ARG A 5 3.27 -10.52 1.41
CA ARG A 5 2.74 -11.48 0.44
C ARG A 5 1.21 -11.44 0.47
N VAL A 6 0.61 -11.22 -0.69
CA VAL A 6 -0.85 -11.20 -0.84
C VAL A 6 -1.26 -12.38 -1.70
N GLN A 7 -2.11 -13.25 -1.17
CA GLN A 7 -2.61 -14.40 -1.91
C GLN A 7 -3.66 -13.96 -2.92
N MET A 8 -3.50 -14.42 -4.15
CA MET A 8 -4.48 -14.14 -5.21
C MET A 8 -5.70 -15.05 -5.02
N ARG A 9 -6.87 -14.54 -5.41
CA ARG A 9 -8.14 -15.22 -5.22
C ARG A 9 -8.78 -15.48 -6.58
N TRP A 10 -9.55 -16.54 -6.67
CA TRP A 10 -10.26 -16.91 -7.90
C TRP A 10 -11.10 -15.73 -8.44
N ARG A 11 -11.81 -15.04 -7.56
CA ARG A 11 -12.68 -13.92 -7.95
C ARG A 11 -11.91 -12.67 -8.40
N ASP A 12 -10.57 -12.67 -8.26
CA ASP A 12 -9.75 -11.55 -8.72
C ASP A 12 -9.64 -11.51 -10.25
N LEU A 13 -9.97 -12.62 -10.91
CA LEU A 13 -9.90 -12.70 -12.36
C LEU A 13 -11.15 -12.08 -13.00
N ASP A 14 -10.95 -11.38 -14.12
CA ASP A 14 -12.05 -10.85 -14.91
C ASP A 14 -12.49 -11.89 -15.96
N GLY A 15 -13.46 -11.50 -16.81
CA GLY A 15 -13.98 -12.38 -17.84
C GLY A 15 -12.99 -12.76 -18.94
N LEU A 16 -11.83 -12.08 -18.98
CA LEU A 16 -10.75 -12.36 -19.94
C LEU A 16 -9.66 -13.24 -19.33
N GLY A 17 -9.82 -13.65 -18.07
CA GLY A 17 -8.81 -14.42 -17.37
C GLY A 17 -7.63 -13.61 -16.86
N HIS A 18 -7.77 -12.30 -16.79
CA HIS A 18 -6.76 -11.40 -16.25
C HIS A 18 -7.17 -10.90 -14.87
N VAL A 19 -6.19 -10.56 -14.06
CA VAL A 19 -6.48 -9.85 -12.80
C VAL A 19 -6.91 -8.44 -13.15
N ASN A 20 -8.10 -8.07 -12.69
CA ASN A 20 -8.67 -6.75 -12.97
C ASN A 20 -7.83 -5.66 -12.32
N HIS A 21 -7.65 -4.52 -13.01
CA HIS A 21 -6.85 -3.41 -12.49
C HIS A 21 -7.38 -2.87 -11.15
N THR A 22 -8.67 -2.96 -10.89
CA THR A 22 -9.22 -2.53 -9.60
C THR A 22 -8.80 -3.44 -8.46
N VAL A 23 -8.55 -4.72 -8.76
CA VAL A 23 -8.06 -5.69 -7.78
C VAL A 23 -6.61 -5.38 -7.39
N VAL A 24 -5.83 -4.84 -8.32
CA VAL A 24 -4.46 -4.39 -8.03
C VAL A 24 -4.46 -3.34 -6.91
N LEU A 25 -5.45 -2.44 -6.92
CA LEU A 25 -5.62 -1.46 -5.83
C LEU A 25 -5.90 -2.15 -4.49
N THR A 26 -6.65 -3.24 -4.51
CA THR A 26 -6.91 -4.04 -3.31
C THR A 26 -5.63 -4.69 -2.79
N TYR A 27 -4.79 -5.22 -3.68
CA TYR A 27 -3.50 -5.79 -3.27
C TYR A 27 -2.62 -4.72 -2.63
N LEU A 28 -2.55 -3.54 -3.24
CA LEU A 28 -1.80 -2.41 -2.68
C LEU A 28 -2.31 -2.04 -1.29
N GLU A 29 -3.63 -2.01 -1.11
CA GLU A 29 -4.23 -1.70 0.18
C GLU A 29 -3.84 -2.72 1.24
N GLU A 30 -3.90 -4.01 0.91
CA GLU A 30 -3.51 -5.06 1.86
C GLU A 30 -2.05 -4.91 2.28
N GLY A 31 -1.16 -4.62 1.34
CA GLY A 31 0.25 -4.40 1.65
C GLY A 31 0.48 -3.14 2.48
N ARG A 32 -0.22 -2.07 2.15
CA ARG A 32 -0.15 -0.80 2.88
C ARG A 32 -0.66 -0.96 4.31
N ASP A 33 -1.78 -1.66 4.48
CA ASP A 33 -2.36 -1.90 5.80
C ASP A 33 -1.39 -2.69 6.69
N ALA A 34 -0.74 -3.71 6.12
CA ALA A 34 0.25 -4.49 6.84
C ALA A 34 1.46 -3.64 7.24
N PHE A 35 1.93 -2.79 6.33
CA PHE A 35 3.05 -1.89 6.59
C PHE A 35 2.72 -0.89 7.70
N LEU A 36 1.56 -0.23 7.62
CA LEU A 36 1.17 0.78 8.61
C LEU A 36 0.89 0.15 9.98
N LYS A 37 0.37 -1.07 9.99
CA LYS A 37 0.15 -1.80 11.24
C LYS A 37 1.47 -2.03 12.00
N GLU A 38 2.55 -2.30 11.28
CA GLU A 38 3.88 -2.43 11.89
C GLU A 38 4.32 -1.15 12.58
N HIS A 39 3.77 -0.01 12.19
CA HIS A 39 4.08 1.31 12.74
C HIS A 39 2.99 1.83 13.68
N GLY A 40 2.08 0.94 14.11
CA GLY A 40 1.06 1.29 15.08
C GLY A 40 -0.13 2.06 14.52
N ILE A 41 -0.30 2.07 13.22
CA ILE A 41 -1.42 2.76 12.56
C ILE A 41 -2.39 1.72 12.02
N ARG A 42 -3.65 1.76 12.50
CA ARG A 42 -4.70 0.85 12.06
C ARG A 42 -5.29 1.34 10.73
N ARG A 43 -5.91 0.43 10.00
CA ARG A 43 -6.51 0.76 8.69
C ARG A 43 -7.68 1.73 8.77
N ASP A 44 -8.30 1.90 9.94
CA ASP A 44 -9.36 2.90 10.14
C ASP A 44 -8.81 4.28 10.56
N GLU A 45 -7.48 4.40 10.66
CA GLU A 45 -6.81 5.63 11.08
C GLU A 45 -6.19 6.40 9.93
N TYR A 46 -6.52 6.05 8.70
CA TYR A 46 -6.12 6.85 7.55
C TYR A 46 -7.17 6.76 6.45
N VAL A 47 -7.16 7.76 5.58
CA VAL A 47 -7.94 7.75 4.33
C VAL A 47 -7.00 8.09 3.20
N VAL A 48 -7.35 7.67 1.99
CA VAL A 48 -6.57 8.01 0.79
C VAL A 48 -7.00 9.38 0.32
N GLY A 49 -6.05 10.31 0.24
CA GLY A 49 -6.27 11.63 -0.32
C GLY A 49 -6.12 11.62 -1.84
N THR A 50 -4.97 11.13 -2.30
CA THR A 50 -4.71 11.00 -3.74
C THR A 50 -3.89 9.74 -3.98
N CYS A 51 -3.96 9.24 -5.22
CA CYS A 51 -3.08 8.15 -5.63
C CYS A 51 -2.80 8.25 -7.12
N SER A 52 -1.65 7.70 -7.51
CA SER A 52 -1.25 7.55 -8.90
C SER A 52 -0.72 6.14 -9.05
N VAL A 53 -1.27 5.38 -9.98
CA VAL A 53 -0.90 3.97 -10.18
C VAL A 53 -0.47 3.78 -11.62
N ARG A 54 0.62 3.06 -11.83
CA ARG A 54 1.08 2.65 -13.15
C ARG A 54 1.02 1.14 -13.23
N PHE A 55 0.31 0.65 -14.24
CA PHE A 55 0.21 -0.77 -14.52
C PHE A 55 1.30 -1.12 -15.54
N ARG A 56 2.33 -1.83 -15.09
CA ARG A 56 3.52 -2.13 -15.90
C ARG A 56 3.37 -3.38 -16.73
N ASP A 57 2.70 -4.39 -16.17
CA ASP A 57 2.51 -5.66 -16.82
C ASP A 57 1.25 -6.31 -16.24
N GLU A 58 0.71 -7.28 -16.97
CA GLU A 58 -0.45 -8.02 -16.48
C GLU A 58 -0.02 -8.98 -15.37
N ILE A 59 -0.94 -9.28 -14.47
CA ILE A 59 -0.71 -10.27 -13.43
C ILE A 59 -1.18 -11.62 -13.96
N ASP A 60 -0.24 -12.57 -14.05
CA ASP A 60 -0.50 -13.89 -14.56
C ASP A 60 -1.45 -14.63 -13.59
N PRO A 61 -2.63 -15.10 -14.06
CA PRO A 61 -3.59 -15.76 -13.20
C PRO A 61 -3.12 -17.12 -12.68
N SER A 62 -2.03 -17.67 -13.25
CA SER A 62 -1.44 -18.92 -12.76
C SER A 62 -0.62 -18.75 -11.50
N MET A 63 -0.28 -17.52 -11.12
CA MET A 63 0.44 -17.27 -9.87
C MET A 63 -0.47 -17.41 -8.67
N ASP A 64 0.09 -17.86 -7.55
CA ASP A 64 -0.66 -17.98 -6.29
C ASP A 64 -0.71 -16.67 -5.52
N ALA A 65 0.32 -15.85 -5.65
CA ALA A 65 0.45 -14.65 -4.83
C ALA A 65 1.31 -13.61 -5.51
N VAL A 66 1.17 -12.39 -5.04
CA VAL A 66 2.06 -11.28 -5.36
C VAL A 66 2.69 -10.78 -4.07
N THR A 67 3.79 -10.05 -4.18
CA THR A 67 4.38 -9.34 -3.04
C THR A 67 4.12 -7.85 -3.22
N VAL A 68 3.65 -7.20 -2.18
CA VAL A 68 3.45 -5.75 -2.18
C VAL A 68 4.51 -5.12 -1.29
N GLU A 69 5.27 -4.22 -1.86
CA GLU A 69 6.25 -3.44 -1.09
C GLU A 69 5.71 -2.05 -0.83
N CYS A 70 5.97 -1.54 0.36
CA CYS A 70 5.52 -0.21 0.76
C CYS A 70 6.67 0.49 1.49
N ALA A 71 6.90 1.74 1.16
CA ALA A 71 7.91 2.58 1.81
C ALA A 71 7.36 3.99 1.98
N VAL A 72 7.88 4.71 2.97
CA VAL A 72 7.54 6.12 3.16
C VAL A 72 8.30 6.95 2.14
N ARG A 73 7.58 7.77 1.40
CA ARG A 73 8.14 8.73 0.46
C ARG A 73 8.33 10.09 1.10
N GLU A 74 7.36 10.52 1.89
CA GLU A 74 7.45 11.79 2.62
C GLU A 74 6.45 11.80 3.77
N LEU A 75 6.69 12.66 4.76
CA LEU A 75 5.81 12.87 5.90
C LEU A 75 5.42 14.35 5.98
N GLY A 76 4.13 14.62 6.03
CA GLY A 76 3.59 15.94 6.32
C GLY A 76 3.17 16.03 7.78
N ARG A 77 2.38 17.04 8.11
CA ARG A 77 1.86 17.19 9.47
C ARG A 77 0.82 16.12 9.79
N SER A 78 -0.10 15.86 8.84
CA SER A 78 -1.20 14.90 8.99
C SER A 78 -1.24 13.94 7.81
N SER A 79 -0.18 13.87 7.03
CA SER A 79 -0.15 13.06 5.81
C SER A 79 1.09 12.20 5.74
N ILE A 80 0.93 11.06 5.07
CA ILE A 80 2.02 10.13 4.79
C ILE A 80 2.00 9.88 3.28
N GLY A 81 3.10 10.21 2.61
CA GLY A 81 3.29 9.82 1.22
C GLY A 81 3.98 8.47 1.18
N THR A 82 3.40 7.51 0.44
CA THR A 82 3.99 6.19 0.26
C THR A 82 4.41 5.97 -1.18
N ALA A 83 5.41 5.10 -1.36
CA ALA A 83 5.78 4.52 -2.65
C ALA A 83 5.53 3.03 -2.53
N GLU A 84 4.75 2.47 -3.43
CA GLU A 84 4.27 1.09 -3.34
C GLU A 84 4.50 0.36 -4.64
N ARG A 85 4.75 -0.94 -4.56
CA ARG A 85 4.95 -1.77 -5.75
C ARG A 85 4.29 -3.13 -5.57
N VAL A 86 3.78 -3.68 -6.67
CA VAL A 86 3.31 -5.06 -6.74
C VAL A 86 4.33 -5.83 -7.56
N LEU A 87 4.87 -6.88 -6.98
CA LEU A 87 5.91 -7.72 -7.60
C LEU A 87 5.38 -9.13 -7.84
N ASP A 88 5.83 -9.75 -8.92
CA ASP A 88 5.57 -11.17 -9.13
C ASP A 88 6.54 -12.03 -8.29
N GLU A 89 6.41 -13.35 -8.41
CA GLU A 89 7.25 -14.28 -7.66
C GLU A 89 8.73 -14.20 -8.01
N GLY A 90 9.04 -13.71 -9.21
CA GLY A 90 10.42 -13.52 -9.66
C GLY A 90 10.99 -12.14 -9.32
N GLY A 91 10.19 -11.27 -8.69
CA GLY A 91 10.62 -9.93 -8.32
C GLY A 91 10.42 -8.87 -9.41
N GLU A 92 9.74 -9.22 -10.50
CA GLU A 92 9.41 -8.25 -11.54
C GLU A 92 8.31 -7.32 -11.07
N VAL A 93 8.44 -6.03 -11.36
CA VAL A 93 7.44 -5.03 -10.99
C VAL A 93 6.26 -5.10 -11.96
N LEU A 94 5.09 -5.42 -11.44
CA LEU A 94 3.85 -5.51 -12.20
C LEU A 94 3.06 -4.20 -12.15
N ALA A 95 3.19 -3.47 -11.06
CA ALA A 95 2.57 -2.16 -10.89
C ALA A 95 3.38 -1.37 -9.87
N ASP A 96 3.39 -0.06 -10.01
CA ASP A 96 3.95 0.83 -9.00
C ASP A 96 3.01 2.00 -8.76
N ALA A 97 3.07 2.58 -7.57
CA ALA A 97 2.11 3.59 -7.18
C ALA A 97 2.70 4.55 -6.14
N GLU A 98 2.12 5.74 -6.12
CA GLU A 98 2.36 6.71 -5.05
C GLU A 98 0.99 7.07 -4.46
N PHE A 99 0.92 7.03 -3.13
CA PHE A 99 -0.29 7.39 -2.40
C PHE A 99 0.01 8.54 -1.45
N ASP A 100 -0.93 9.46 -1.32
CA ASP A 100 -0.91 10.45 -0.27
C ASP A 100 -2.05 10.11 0.69
N LEU A 101 -1.69 9.70 1.88
CA LEU A 101 -2.62 9.27 2.92
C LEU A 101 -2.82 10.42 3.90
N VAL A 102 -4.05 10.58 4.38
CA VAL A 102 -4.36 11.56 5.42
C VAL A 102 -4.69 10.76 6.68
N LEU A 103 -3.97 11.02 7.77
CA LEU A 103 -4.26 10.36 9.03
C LEU A 103 -5.62 10.82 9.55
N TRP A 104 -6.35 9.89 10.12
CA TRP A 104 -7.77 10.04 10.40
C TRP A 104 -8.11 9.58 11.81
N ASP A 105 -8.94 10.37 12.48
CA ASP A 105 -9.52 10.01 13.76
C ASP A 105 -10.94 9.47 13.47
N PRO A 106 -11.16 8.16 13.59
CA PRO A 106 -12.45 7.57 13.24
C PRO A 106 -13.60 7.98 14.17
N GLU A 107 -13.28 8.35 15.40
CA GLU A 107 -14.32 8.80 16.34
C GLU A 107 -14.79 10.22 16.02
N ARG A 108 -13.83 11.12 15.80
CA ARG A 108 -14.13 12.52 15.47
C ARG A 108 -14.49 12.71 14.00
N ARG A 109 -14.19 11.73 13.17
CA ARG A 109 -14.39 11.74 11.71
C ARG A 109 -13.71 12.97 11.09
N ALA A 110 -12.44 13.14 11.42
CA ALA A 110 -11.64 14.27 10.98
C ALA A 110 -10.17 13.85 10.89
N SER A 111 -9.39 14.62 10.15
CA SER A 111 -7.95 14.38 10.09
C SER A 111 -7.31 14.63 11.46
N ARG A 112 -6.17 13.96 11.68
CA ARG A 112 -5.37 14.16 12.88
C ARG A 112 -3.89 14.27 12.52
N PRO A 113 -3.09 14.95 13.35
CA PRO A 113 -1.65 15.00 13.13
C PRO A 113 -1.00 13.63 13.34
N ILE A 114 0.15 13.42 12.69
CA ILE A 114 1.01 12.29 12.99
C ILE A 114 1.53 12.46 14.41
N THR A 115 1.48 11.41 15.24
CA THR A 115 2.04 11.47 16.58
C THR A 115 3.57 11.43 16.52
N ASP A 116 4.22 11.86 17.60
CA ASP A 116 5.68 11.82 17.67
C ASP A 116 6.22 10.39 17.57
N ASP A 117 5.55 9.43 18.17
CA ASP A 117 5.94 8.02 18.10
C ASP A 117 5.80 7.46 16.69
N GLU A 118 4.70 7.77 16.02
CA GLU A 118 4.48 7.36 14.64
C GLU A 118 5.53 7.96 13.72
N ARG A 119 5.81 9.25 13.90
CA ARG A 119 6.81 9.95 13.08
C ARG A 119 8.19 9.34 13.26
N ALA A 120 8.58 9.04 14.49
CA ALA A 120 9.86 8.42 14.77
C ALA A 120 9.97 7.04 14.10
N SER A 121 8.93 6.23 14.22
CA SER A 121 8.89 4.90 13.62
C SER A 121 8.96 4.96 12.09
N LEU A 122 8.16 5.83 11.48
CA LEU A 122 8.11 5.96 10.02
C LEU A 122 9.39 6.59 9.46
N SER A 123 10.00 7.52 10.17
CA SER A 123 11.24 8.17 9.74
C SER A 123 12.43 7.20 9.70
N GLU A 124 12.48 6.23 10.59
CA GLU A 124 13.51 5.19 10.56
C GLU A 124 13.44 4.39 9.26
N LYS A 125 12.23 4.06 8.79
CA LYS A 125 12.03 3.35 7.53
C LYS A 125 12.36 4.24 6.33
N GLU A 126 12.05 5.51 6.41
CA GLU A 126 12.38 6.48 5.37
C GLU A 126 13.90 6.58 5.19
N VAL A 127 14.64 6.67 6.28
CA VAL A 127 16.11 6.77 6.25
C VAL A 127 16.73 5.47 5.75
N ALA A 128 16.16 4.34 6.09
CA ALA A 128 16.67 3.02 5.68
C ALA A 128 16.42 2.73 4.19
N ALA A 129 15.50 3.43 3.59
CA ALA A 129 15.21 3.30 2.16
C ALA A 129 16.28 3.99 1.32
#